data_2e71596c62d14015b8bd4d507a2b0ed5
#
_entry.id   2e71596c62d14015b8bd4d507a2b0ed5
#
_cell.length_a   1.000
_cell.length_b   1.000
_cell.length_c   1.000
_cell.angle_alpha   90.00
_cell.angle_beta   90.00
_cell.angle_gamma   90.00
#
_symmetry.space_group_name_H-M   'P 1'
#
loop_
_entity.id
_entity.type
_entity.pdbx_description
1 polymer ?
#
loop_
_entity_poly.entity_id
_entity_poly.type
_entity_poly.pdbx_seq_one_letter_code
_entity_poly.pdbx_strand_id
1 'polypeptide(L)'
;MIRLTATVAALTLISTGPSFAATIFVSNEKDNTITVIDSETLKVTHTIKVDRRPRGIVLSPDSKELFVAAGDGDIIDVVDTKTMEVHRQLESGPDPELMAIDPTGETIYIANEDDSLVTVMNIKSGEVLAEIPVGVEPEGMIVSPDGKITVATSESTSMAHVIDNSTHKLIANVLVDSRPREAKFSADGKELWVSSEIGGTISVIDPATWQIKEKILFEVPGVRPEQIQPVGMDFSHDGKLMFVPLGPSNRVAVIDTASKKVINYILVGQRPWHGEFGPDGKKYYVANGLTNDLTVIDVATQKAERSVPVGRLPWGVAIMP
;
A
#
# COMPACT_ATOMS: atom_id res chain seq x y z
N MET A 1 30.89 -38.91 -50.65
CA MET A 1 29.54 -38.59 -50.11
C MET A 1 29.75 -37.57 -48.98
N ILE A 2 29.49 -36.30 -49.29
CA ILE A 2 29.60 -35.21 -48.31
C ILE A 2 28.19 -34.97 -47.76
N ARG A 3 28.01 -35.15 -46.44
CA ARG A 3 26.73 -34.84 -45.78
C ARG A 3 26.76 -33.36 -45.36
N LEU A 4 25.89 -32.55 -45.94
CA LEU A 4 25.57 -31.22 -45.49
C LEU A 4 24.59 -31.32 -44.30
N THR A 5 24.99 -30.86 -43.13
CA THR A 5 24.11 -30.63 -41.98
C THR A 5 23.61 -29.19 -42.07
N ALA A 6 22.32 -29.02 -42.29
CA ALA A 6 21.67 -27.72 -42.20
C ALA A 6 21.32 -27.39 -40.74
N THR A 7 21.91 -26.35 -40.19
CA THR A 7 21.59 -25.79 -38.87
C THR A 7 20.41 -24.83 -39.03
N VAL A 8 19.24 -25.20 -38.50
CA VAL A 8 18.09 -24.30 -38.43
C VAL A 8 18.25 -23.41 -37.19
N ALA A 9 18.50 -22.14 -37.39
CA ALA A 9 18.45 -21.14 -36.34
C ALA A 9 16.99 -20.74 -36.07
N ALA A 10 16.47 -21.11 -34.93
CA ALA A 10 15.16 -20.63 -34.49
C ALA A 10 15.28 -19.17 -34.05
N LEU A 11 14.74 -18.24 -34.82
CA LEU A 11 14.53 -16.84 -34.43
C LEU A 11 13.33 -16.81 -33.46
N THR A 12 13.59 -16.62 -32.20
CA THR A 12 12.54 -16.30 -31.21
C THR A 12 12.16 -14.84 -31.41
N LEU A 13 11.00 -14.60 -32.00
CA LEU A 13 10.36 -13.30 -32.06
C LEU A 13 9.89 -12.95 -30.64
N ILE A 14 10.64 -12.06 -29.97
CA ILE A 14 10.17 -11.41 -28.76
C ILE A 14 9.10 -10.39 -29.20
N SER A 15 7.84 -10.73 -28.97
CA SER A 15 6.72 -9.81 -29.18
C SER A 15 6.78 -8.74 -28.09
N THR A 16 7.36 -7.59 -28.40
CA THR A 16 7.20 -6.38 -27.61
C THR A 16 5.84 -5.78 -27.95
N GLY A 17 4.80 -6.16 -27.20
CA GLY A 17 3.55 -5.39 -27.20
C GLY A 17 3.84 -3.95 -26.76
N PRO A 18 2.99 -2.97 -27.11
CA PRO A 18 3.16 -1.61 -26.62
C PRO A 18 3.12 -1.65 -25.08
N SER A 19 4.24 -1.36 -24.44
CA SER A 19 4.30 -1.08 -23.01
C SER A 19 3.68 0.31 -22.85
N PHE A 20 2.49 0.38 -22.26
CA PHE A 20 1.99 1.67 -21.80
C PHE A 20 2.75 2.00 -20.51
N ALA A 21 3.34 3.19 -20.45
CA ALA A 21 3.98 3.69 -19.24
C ALA A 21 2.93 3.77 -18.13
N ALA A 22 3.18 3.10 -17.02
CA ALA A 22 2.34 3.25 -15.85
C ALA A 22 2.52 4.66 -15.25
N THR A 23 1.47 5.16 -14.62
CA THR A 23 1.49 6.44 -13.92
C THR A 23 1.60 6.21 -12.42
N ILE A 24 2.61 6.78 -11.78
CA ILE A 24 2.85 6.67 -10.35
C ILE A 24 2.38 7.94 -9.66
N PHE A 25 1.54 7.80 -8.65
CA PHE A 25 1.07 8.87 -7.79
C PHE A 25 1.75 8.76 -6.43
N VAL A 26 2.24 9.88 -5.89
CA VAL A 26 2.89 9.95 -4.58
C VAL A 26 2.28 11.08 -3.79
N SER A 27 1.67 10.80 -2.64
CA SER A 27 1.17 11.85 -1.74
C SER A 27 2.32 12.50 -0.99
N ASN A 28 2.28 13.84 -0.89
CA ASN A 28 3.31 14.64 -0.22
C ASN A 28 2.67 15.40 0.94
N GLU A 29 2.77 14.84 2.12
CA GLU A 29 2.06 15.28 3.33
C GLU A 29 2.27 16.77 3.63
N LYS A 30 3.52 17.25 3.52
CA LYS A 30 3.88 18.61 3.91
C LYS A 30 3.65 19.67 2.82
N ASP A 31 3.53 19.23 1.56
CA ASP A 31 3.31 20.16 0.43
C ASP A 31 1.85 20.22 0.01
N ASN A 32 0.98 19.37 0.56
CA ASN A 32 -0.43 19.26 0.19
C ASN A 32 -0.58 19.03 -1.31
N THR A 33 0.18 18.06 -1.83
CA THR A 33 0.20 17.75 -3.26
C THR A 33 0.32 16.25 -3.51
N ILE A 34 -0.06 15.85 -4.72
CA ILE A 34 0.30 14.55 -5.30
C ILE A 34 1.33 14.80 -6.40
N THR A 35 2.49 14.15 -6.31
CA THR A 35 3.46 14.11 -7.42
C THR A 35 3.08 12.98 -8.37
N VAL A 36 3.01 13.27 -9.67
CA VAL A 36 2.69 12.30 -10.73
C VAL A 36 3.94 12.04 -11.54
N ILE A 37 4.32 10.76 -11.68
CA ILE A 37 5.55 10.31 -12.31
C ILE A 37 5.22 9.31 -13.42
N ASP A 38 5.85 9.47 -14.57
CA ASP A 38 5.87 8.47 -15.64
C ASP A 38 6.86 7.36 -15.30
N SER A 39 6.41 6.11 -15.26
CA SER A 39 7.20 4.97 -14.76
C SER A 39 8.35 4.55 -15.68
N GLU A 40 8.30 4.86 -16.98
CA GLU A 40 9.38 4.52 -17.92
C GLU A 40 10.50 5.54 -17.88
N THR A 41 10.14 6.83 -17.90
CA THR A 41 11.11 7.93 -17.94
C THR A 41 11.55 8.36 -16.56
N LEU A 42 10.80 8.01 -15.53
CA LEU A 42 10.96 8.45 -14.15
C LEU A 42 10.98 9.98 -14.01
N LYS A 43 10.22 10.67 -14.86
CA LYS A 43 10.05 12.12 -14.82
C LYS A 43 8.72 12.48 -14.16
N VAL A 44 8.77 13.53 -13.35
CA VAL A 44 7.56 14.16 -12.84
C VAL A 44 6.82 14.81 -14.01
N THR A 45 5.59 14.41 -14.23
CA THR A 45 4.71 14.92 -15.32
C THR A 45 3.73 15.96 -14.82
N HIS A 46 3.21 15.78 -13.58
CA HIS A 46 2.24 16.70 -12.96
C HIS A 46 2.51 16.83 -11.47
N THR A 47 2.01 17.90 -10.90
CA THR A 47 1.86 18.10 -9.46
C THR A 47 0.44 18.57 -9.20
N ILE A 48 -0.37 17.74 -8.54
CA ILE A 48 -1.78 18.01 -8.25
C ILE A 48 -1.86 18.62 -6.87
N LYS A 49 -2.56 19.73 -6.73
CA LYS A 49 -2.88 20.31 -5.42
C LYS A 49 -4.07 19.57 -4.83
N VAL A 50 -3.95 19.20 -3.57
CA VAL A 50 -4.99 18.56 -2.77
C VAL A 50 -5.12 19.28 -1.43
N ASP A 51 -6.07 18.88 -0.60
CA ASP A 51 -6.23 19.46 0.72
C ASP A 51 -5.10 19.04 1.68
N ARG A 52 -5.17 19.52 2.93
CA ARG A 52 -4.07 19.48 3.90
C ARG A 52 -3.77 18.08 4.39
N ARG A 53 -2.49 17.78 4.50
CA ARG A 53 -1.93 16.52 5.02
C ARG A 53 -2.41 15.28 4.25
N PRO A 54 -2.13 15.20 2.92
CA PRO A 54 -2.49 14.01 2.14
C PRO A 54 -1.59 12.83 2.53
N ARG A 55 -2.20 11.70 2.91
CA ARG A 55 -1.51 10.46 3.28
C ARG A 55 -1.98 9.28 2.43
N GLY A 56 -3.02 8.56 2.88
CA GLY A 56 -3.56 7.42 2.17
C GLY A 56 -4.07 7.79 0.79
N ILE A 57 -3.66 7.02 -0.22
CA ILE A 57 -4.16 7.17 -1.59
C ILE A 57 -4.55 5.80 -2.15
N VAL A 58 -5.68 5.74 -2.86
CA VAL A 58 -6.16 4.50 -3.49
C VAL A 58 -6.84 4.81 -4.82
N LEU A 59 -6.57 4.00 -5.85
CA LEU A 59 -7.24 4.10 -7.14
C LEU A 59 -8.58 3.38 -7.14
N SER A 60 -9.55 3.91 -7.87
CA SER A 60 -10.75 3.15 -8.22
C SER A 60 -10.38 1.90 -9.04
N PRO A 61 -11.17 0.80 -8.97
CA PRO A 61 -10.87 -0.41 -9.73
C PRO A 61 -10.76 -0.20 -11.25
N ASP A 62 -11.44 0.81 -11.81
CA ASP A 62 -11.34 1.20 -13.21
C ASP A 62 -10.24 2.24 -13.49
N SER A 63 -9.48 2.60 -12.47
CA SER A 63 -8.37 3.56 -12.48
C SER A 63 -8.72 4.97 -12.99
N LYS A 64 -10.01 5.36 -12.97
CA LYS A 64 -10.43 6.69 -13.41
C LYS A 64 -10.38 7.74 -12.32
N GLU A 65 -10.43 7.33 -11.06
CA GLU A 65 -10.39 8.22 -9.90
C GLU A 65 -9.28 7.77 -8.95
N LEU A 66 -8.56 8.76 -8.40
CA LEU A 66 -7.64 8.58 -7.28
C LEU A 66 -8.25 9.26 -6.05
N PHE A 67 -8.48 8.50 -5.00
CA PHE A 67 -8.95 8.99 -3.70
C PHE A 67 -7.75 9.33 -2.84
N VAL A 68 -7.78 10.49 -2.20
CA VAL A 68 -6.69 11.03 -1.39
C VAL A 68 -7.24 11.41 -0.03
N ALA A 69 -6.80 10.73 1.02
CA ALA A 69 -7.13 11.09 2.39
C ALA A 69 -6.35 12.35 2.80
N ALA A 70 -7.06 13.44 3.07
CA ALA A 70 -6.52 14.72 3.50
C ALA A 70 -6.83 14.93 4.99
N GLY A 71 -5.95 14.39 5.87
CA GLY A 71 -6.22 14.27 7.31
C GLY A 71 -6.58 15.59 7.99
N ASP A 72 -5.76 16.63 7.85
CA ASP A 72 -6.05 17.96 8.44
C ASP A 72 -7.22 18.69 7.74
N GLY A 73 -7.71 18.15 6.63
CA GLY A 73 -8.86 18.67 5.88
C GLY A 73 -10.18 18.01 6.26
N ASP A 74 -10.15 16.85 6.93
CA ASP A 74 -11.31 16.02 7.28
C ASP A 74 -12.12 15.56 6.06
N ILE A 75 -11.43 15.36 4.92
CA ILE A 75 -12.06 15.04 3.65
C ILE A 75 -11.24 14.02 2.84
N ILE A 76 -11.90 13.43 1.86
CA ILE A 76 -11.26 12.69 0.79
C ILE A 76 -11.35 13.51 -0.50
N ASP A 77 -10.20 13.96 -1.02
CA ASP A 77 -10.14 14.53 -2.37
C ASP A 77 -10.25 13.43 -3.43
N VAL A 78 -11.07 13.65 -4.43
CA VAL A 78 -11.21 12.73 -5.57
C VAL A 78 -10.64 13.38 -6.81
N VAL A 79 -9.54 12.83 -7.28
CA VAL A 79 -8.81 13.30 -8.46
C VAL A 79 -9.26 12.50 -9.69
N ASP A 80 -9.64 13.18 -10.76
CA ASP A 80 -9.82 12.57 -12.08
C ASP A 80 -8.44 12.28 -12.67
N THR A 81 -8.14 10.99 -12.92
CA THR A 81 -6.81 10.55 -13.38
C THR A 81 -6.49 10.96 -14.81
N LYS A 82 -7.48 11.38 -15.60
CA LYS A 82 -7.31 11.86 -16.96
C LYS A 82 -6.96 13.34 -17.01
N THR A 83 -7.65 14.15 -16.19
CA THR A 83 -7.44 15.62 -16.14
C THR A 83 -6.35 16.01 -15.14
N MET A 84 -6.01 15.12 -14.20
CA MET A 84 -5.08 15.35 -13.10
C MET A 84 -5.54 16.50 -12.19
N GLU A 85 -6.84 16.63 -11.96
CA GLU A 85 -7.46 17.67 -11.14
C GLU A 85 -8.41 17.06 -10.11
N VAL A 86 -8.51 17.67 -8.92
CA VAL A 86 -9.56 17.35 -7.95
C VAL A 86 -10.88 17.83 -8.52
N HIS A 87 -11.83 16.90 -8.73
CA HIS A 87 -13.12 17.24 -9.32
C HIS A 87 -14.29 17.14 -8.34
N ARG A 88 -14.11 16.49 -7.20
CA ARG A 88 -15.07 16.39 -6.09
C ARG A 88 -14.38 16.04 -4.78
N GLN A 89 -15.12 16.18 -3.69
CA GLN A 89 -14.69 15.83 -2.34
C GLN A 89 -15.76 14.98 -1.67
N LEU A 90 -15.33 14.10 -0.74
CA LEU A 90 -16.20 13.31 0.11
C LEU A 90 -15.93 13.70 1.56
N GLU A 91 -16.98 13.97 2.31
CA GLU A 91 -16.90 14.25 3.75
C GLU A 91 -16.81 12.93 4.51
N SER A 92 -15.64 12.59 5.03
CA SER A 92 -15.38 11.28 5.65
C SER A 92 -15.43 11.27 7.17
N GLY A 93 -15.41 12.42 7.80
CA GLY A 93 -15.15 12.58 9.23
C GLY A 93 -13.68 12.92 9.52
N PRO A 94 -13.35 13.19 10.81
CA PRO A 94 -12.06 13.73 11.22
C PRO A 94 -10.89 12.77 10.93
N ASP A 95 -9.79 13.36 10.50
CA ASP A 95 -8.50 12.74 10.28
C ASP A 95 -8.55 11.38 9.52
N PRO A 96 -8.96 11.40 8.23
CA PRO A 96 -8.93 10.21 7.41
C PRO A 96 -7.48 9.79 7.11
N GLU A 97 -7.17 8.50 7.31
CA GLU A 97 -5.85 7.91 7.09
C GLU A 97 -5.85 6.95 5.88
N LEU A 98 -5.75 5.65 6.07
CA LEU A 98 -5.85 4.70 4.98
C LEU A 98 -7.30 4.40 4.60
N MET A 99 -7.47 4.02 3.34
CA MET A 99 -8.76 3.69 2.76
C MET A 99 -8.68 2.41 1.96
N ALA A 100 -9.78 1.69 1.86
CA ALA A 100 -9.92 0.56 0.95
C ALA A 100 -11.24 0.63 0.19
N ILE A 101 -11.19 0.29 -1.09
CA ILE A 101 -12.37 0.23 -1.96
C ILE A 101 -12.74 -1.24 -2.16
N ASP A 102 -14.03 -1.54 -2.11
CA ASP A 102 -14.52 -2.88 -2.39
C ASP A 102 -14.26 -3.27 -3.87
N PRO A 103 -14.19 -4.57 -4.21
CA PRO A 103 -13.91 -4.99 -5.59
C PRO A 103 -14.92 -4.53 -6.64
N THR A 104 -16.12 -4.11 -6.23
CA THR A 104 -17.13 -3.57 -7.16
C THR A 104 -16.89 -2.11 -7.50
N GLY A 105 -16.14 -1.38 -6.68
CA GLY A 105 -15.91 0.06 -6.80
C GLY A 105 -17.08 0.91 -6.32
N GLU A 106 -18.03 0.34 -5.56
CA GLU A 106 -19.21 1.07 -5.09
C GLU A 106 -19.04 1.61 -3.68
N THR A 107 -18.24 0.93 -2.85
CA THR A 107 -18.08 1.25 -1.42
C THR A 107 -16.62 1.51 -1.08
N ILE A 108 -16.40 2.57 -0.31
CA ILE A 108 -15.11 2.89 0.31
C ILE A 108 -15.20 2.79 1.82
N TYR A 109 -14.18 2.21 2.44
CA TYR A 109 -13.97 2.08 3.86
C TYR A 109 -12.83 3.00 4.26
N ILE A 110 -13.02 3.85 5.25
CA ILE A 110 -12.11 4.93 5.62
C ILE A 110 -11.81 4.81 7.11
N ALA A 111 -10.52 4.79 7.47
CA ALA A 111 -10.08 4.90 8.85
C ALA A 111 -10.11 6.37 9.26
N ASN A 112 -10.92 6.73 10.27
CA ASN A 112 -10.98 8.07 10.86
C ASN A 112 -10.30 8.05 12.22
N GLU A 113 -9.04 8.55 12.26
CA GLU A 113 -8.14 8.39 13.40
C GLU A 113 -8.69 9.04 14.66
N ASP A 114 -9.11 10.30 14.59
CA ASP A 114 -9.54 11.11 15.73
C ASP A 114 -10.86 10.63 16.36
N ASP A 115 -11.78 10.06 15.58
CA ASP A 115 -13.09 9.59 16.06
C ASP A 115 -13.11 8.10 16.44
N SER A 116 -12.02 7.37 16.22
CA SER A 116 -11.95 5.91 16.43
C SER A 116 -13.04 5.15 15.69
N LEU A 117 -13.31 5.54 14.45
CA LEU A 117 -14.34 5.00 13.57
C LEU A 117 -13.77 4.45 12.28
N VAL A 118 -14.49 3.49 11.71
CA VAL A 118 -14.43 3.17 10.28
C VAL A 118 -15.69 3.71 9.63
N THR A 119 -15.55 4.68 8.73
CA THR A 119 -16.66 5.18 7.92
C THR A 119 -16.80 4.32 6.67
N VAL A 120 -18.02 3.83 6.45
CA VAL A 120 -18.41 3.09 5.24
C VAL A 120 -19.25 4.01 4.37
N MET A 121 -18.83 4.26 3.14
CA MET A 121 -19.46 5.27 2.29
C MET A 121 -19.70 4.75 0.87
N ASN A 122 -20.83 5.13 0.28
CA ASN A 122 -21.06 4.92 -1.14
C ASN A 122 -20.23 5.94 -1.93
N ILE A 123 -19.34 5.46 -2.78
CA ILE A 123 -18.39 6.31 -3.54
C ILE A 123 -19.10 7.32 -4.44
N LYS A 124 -20.18 6.89 -5.10
CA LYS A 124 -20.86 7.72 -6.10
C LYS A 124 -21.70 8.83 -5.49
N SER A 125 -22.46 8.51 -4.44
CA SER A 125 -23.38 9.47 -3.80
C SER A 125 -22.72 10.28 -2.69
N GLY A 126 -21.61 9.78 -2.09
CA GLY A 126 -21.03 10.32 -0.86
C GLY A 126 -21.88 10.02 0.39
N GLU A 127 -22.87 9.13 0.29
CA GLU A 127 -23.72 8.75 1.41
C GLU A 127 -22.96 7.84 2.39
N VAL A 128 -22.95 8.22 3.66
CA VAL A 128 -22.44 7.38 4.75
C VAL A 128 -23.43 6.25 5.00
N LEU A 129 -23.00 5.02 4.72
CA LEU A 129 -23.80 3.80 4.90
C LEU A 129 -23.72 3.28 6.32
N ALA A 130 -22.56 3.43 6.98
CA ALA A 130 -22.35 3.04 8.36
C ALA A 130 -21.13 3.76 8.95
N GLU A 131 -21.15 3.93 10.27
CA GLU A 131 -20.02 4.32 11.10
C GLU A 131 -19.79 3.21 12.12
N ILE A 132 -18.61 2.60 12.09
CA ILE A 132 -18.31 1.40 12.86
C ILE A 132 -17.27 1.75 13.93
N PRO A 133 -17.63 1.76 15.22
CA PRO A 133 -16.66 1.97 16.28
C PRO A 133 -15.60 0.87 16.30
N VAL A 134 -14.33 1.28 16.33
CA VAL A 134 -13.14 0.40 16.38
C VAL A 134 -12.23 0.81 17.55
N GLY A 135 -11.00 0.37 17.55
CA GLY A 135 -10.02 0.81 18.56
C GLY A 135 -9.53 2.23 18.31
N VAL A 136 -8.76 2.74 19.26
CA VAL A 136 -8.21 4.11 19.23
C VAL A 136 -7.14 4.22 18.15
N GLU A 137 -7.16 5.32 17.39
CA GLU A 137 -6.27 5.61 16.27
C GLU A 137 -6.34 4.53 15.17
N PRO A 138 -7.49 4.37 14.47
CA PRO A 138 -7.55 3.51 13.30
C PRO A 138 -6.70 4.09 12.16
N GLU A 139 -5.87 3.23 11.56
CA GLU A 139 -4.91 3.62 10.52
C GLU A 139 -5.05 2.78 9.25
N GLY A 140 -4.71 1.49 9.33
CA GLY A 140 -4.70 0.58 8.19
C GLY A 140 -6.10 0.13 7.80
N MET A 141 -6.32 -0.03 6.49
CA MET A 141 -7.61 -0.47 5.94
C MET A 141 -7.40 -1.41 4.75
N ILE A 142 -8.07 -2.56 4.76
CA ILE A 142 -8.06 -3.49 3.63
C ILE A 142 -9.40 -4.22 3.49
N VAL A 143 -9.84 -4.41 2.26
CA VAL A 143 -10.98 -5.29 1.91
C VAL A 143 -10.45 -6.63 1.41
N SER A 144 -11.07 -7.73 1.83
CA SER A 144 -10.71 -9.08 1.36
C SER A 144 -10.93 -9.23 -0.15
N PRO A 145 -10.18 -10.13 -0.83
CA PRO A 145 -10.31 -10.30 -2.28
C PRO A 145 -11.71 -10.66 -2.77
N ASP A 146 -12.52 -11.29 -1.90
CA ASP A 146 -13.92 -11.65 -2.21
C ASP A 146 -14.93 -10.56 -1.83
N GLY A 147 -14.46 -9.42 -1.31
CA GLY A 147 -15.27 -8.26 -0.94
C GLY A 147 -16.12 -8.43 0.32
N LYS A 148 -16.00 -9.54 1.07
CA LYS A 148 -16.91 -9.83 2.19
C LYS A 148 -16.46 -9.27 3.53
N ILE A 149 -15.17 -9.08 3.68
CA ILE A 149 -14.53 -8.68 4.94
C ILE A 149 -13.72 -7.42 4.72
N THR A 150 -13.80 -6.50 5.67
CA THR A 150 -12.88 -5.38 5.81
C THR A 150 -12.09 -5.56 7.11
N VAL A 151 -10.81 -5.22 7.09
CA VAL A 151 -9.98 -5.19 8.30
C VAL A 151 -9.43 -3.80 8.48
N ALA A 152 -9.63 -3.25 9.69
CA ALA A 152 -9.04 -2.00 10.15
C ALA A 152 -8.00 -2.29 11.24
N THR A 153 -6.85 -1.65 11.21
CA THR A 153 -5.90 -1.67 12.33
C THR A 153 -6.11 -0.46 13.23
N SER A 154 -5.86 -0.60 14.52
CA SER A 154 -5.91 0.52 15.48
C SER A 154 -4.63 0.57 16.29
N GLU A 155 -3.88 1.66 16.13
CA GLU A 155 -2.51 1.83 16.64
C GLU A 155 -2.41 1.72 18.15
N SER A 156 -3.16 2.57 18.88
CA SER A 156 -3.09 2.67 20.33
C SER A 156 -3.68 1.47 21.06
N THR A 157 -4.64 0.75 20.45
CA THR A 157 -5.21 -0.45 21.05
C THR A 157 -4.55 -1.75 20.59
N SER A 158 -3.58 -1.68 19.66
CA SER A 158 -2.84 -2.85 19.14
C SER A 158 -3.76 -3.95 18.59
N MET A 159 -4.77 -3.56 17.84
CA MET A 159 -5.81 -4.47 17.32
C MET A 159 -5.90 -4.44 15.79
N ALA A 160 -6.25 -5.58 15.23
CA ALA A 160 -6.84 -5.69 13.91
C ALA A 160 -8.34 -6.04 14.09
N HIS A 161 -9.20 -5.15 13.64
CA HIS A 161 -10.66 -5.24 13.73
C HIS A 161 -11.22 -5.84 12.46
N VAL A 162 -11.99 -6.89 12.56
CA VAL A 162 -12.56 -7.61 11.42
C VAL A 162 -14.05 -7.26 11.30
N ILE A 163 -14.42 -6.72 10.16
CA ILE A 163 -15.76 -6.23 9.85
C ILE A 163 -16.40 -7.11 8.78
N ASP A 164 -17.61 -7.57 9.00
CA ASP A 164 -18.46 -8.21 7.99
C ASP A 164 -19.11 -7.11 7.14
N ASN A 165 -18.82 -7.08 5.84
CA ASN A 165 -19.24 -6.02 4.93
C ASN A 165 -20.76 -6.07 4.63
N SER A 166 -21.40 -7.22 4.79
CA SER A 166 -22.84 -7.35 4.54
C SER A 166 -23.70 -6.81 5.68
N THR A 167 -23.15 -6.80 6.89
CA THR A 167 -23.85 -6.36 8.11
C THR A 167 -23.28 -5.09 8.71
N HIS A 168 -22.11 -4.65 8.26
CA HIS A 168 -21.32 -3.55 8.80
C HIS A 168 -21.04 -3.72 10.31
N LYS A 169 -20.75 -4.94 10.75
CA LYS A 169 -20.49 -5.25 12.16
C LYS A 169 -19.13 -5.85 12.37
N LEU A 170 -18.54 -5.53 13.51
CA LEU A 170 -17.36 -6.22 14.01
C LEU A 170 -17.69 -7.69 14.28
N ILE A 171 -16.92 -8.61 13.73
CA ILE A 171 -17.05 -10.06 13.94
C ILE A 171 -15.86 -10.65 14.69
N ALA A 172 -14.70 -9.99 14.70
CA ALA A 172 -13.54 -10.37 15.48
C ALA A 172 -12.64 -9.16 15.79
N ASN A 173 -11.87 -9.27 16.87
CA ASN A 173 -10.80 -8.38 17.23
C ASN A 173 -9.55 -9.22 17.49
N VAL A 174 -8.49 -9.01 16.74
CA VAL A 174 -7.25 -9.77 16.86
C VAL A 174 -6.20 -8.90 17.51
N LEU A 175 -5.73 -9.27 18.70
CA LEU A 175 -4.64 -8.60 19.38
C LEU A 175 -3.34 -8.91 18.63
N VAL A 176 -2.70 -7.88 18.10
CA VAL A 176 -1.40 -7.94 17.42
C VAL A 176 -0.32 -7.24 18.26
N ASP A 177 0.87 -7.03 17.71
CA ASP A 177 1.90 -6.27 18.44
C ASP A 177 1.65 -4.76 18.37
N SER A 178 2.44 -4.00 19.11
CA SER A 178 2.23 -2.57 19.33
C SER A 178 2.29 -1.74 18.04
N ARG A 179 1.34 -0.83 17.89
CA ARG A 179 1.17 0.13 16.80
C ARG A 179 1.02 -0.55 15.44
N PRO A 180 -0.05 -1.33 15.21
CA PRO A 180 -0.31 -1.90 13.89
C PRO A 180 -0.63 -0.78 12.86
N ARG A 181 -0.01 -0.90 11.66
CA ARG A 181 -0.11 0.13 10.62
C ARG A 181 -0.90 -0.35 9.43
N GLU A 182 -0.49 -1.38 8.78
CA GLU A 182 -1.11 -1.86 7.55
C GLU A 182 -1.52 -3.33 7.66
N ALA A 183 -2.56 -3.69 6.92
CA ALA A 183 -3.03 -5.05 6.75
C ALA A 183 -3.11 -5.39 5.26
N LYS A 184 -2.73 -6.61 4.87
CA LYS A 184 -2.83 -7.11 3.50
C LYS A 184 -3.30 -8.55 3.50
N PHE A 185 -4.29 -8.86 2.66
CA PHE A 185 -4.64 -10.25 2.36
C PHE A 185 -3.71 -10.83 1.31
N SER A 186 -3.37 -12.12 1.44
CA SER A 186 -2.84 -12.88 0.31
C SER A 186 -3.87 -12.91 -0.84
N ALA A 187 -3.41 -13.04 -2.09
CA ALA A 187 -4.31 -13.01 -3.26
C ALA A 187 -5.39 -14.11 -3.23
N ASP A 188 -5.10 -15.25 -2.58
CA ASP A 188 -6.06 -16.34 -2.39
C ASP A 188 -6.95 -16.18 -1.14
N GLY A 189 -6.78 -15.10 -0.39
CA GLY A 189 -7.54 -14.76 0.80
C GLY A 189 -7.29 -15.68 2.01
N LYS A 190 -6.26 -16.54 1.98
CA LYS A 190 -6.00 -17.53 3.06
C LYS A 190 -5.10 -17.03 4.18
N GLU A 191 -4.47 -15.90 3.99
CA GLU A 191 -3.65 -15.25 5.00
C GLU A 191 -3.96 -13.75 5.05
N LEU A 192 -4.01 -13.22 6.25
CA LEU A 192 -4.01 -11.78 6.52
C LEU A 192 -2.70 -11.45 7.23
N TRP A 193 -1.93 -10.53 6.67
CA TRP A 193 -0.69 -10.06 7.25
C TRP A 193 -0.92 -8.67 7.85
N VAL A 194 -0.42 -8.42 9.06
CA VAL A 194 -0.56 -7.13 9.76
C VAL A 194 0.82 -6.69 10.24
N SER A 195 1.27 -5.52 9.80
CA SER A 195 2.50 -4.90 10.28
C SER A 195 2.27 -4.19 11.62
N SER A 196 3.24 -4.29 12.53
CA SER A 196 3.22 -3.61 13.84
C SER A 196 4.48 -2.78 13.99
N GLU A 197 4.35 -1.46 13.84
CA GLU A 197 5.47 -0.51 13.73
C GLU A 197 6.39 -0.55 14.96
N ILE A 198 5.83 -0.30 16.14
CA ILE A 198 6.59 -0.29 17.40
C ILE A 198 6.89 -1.71 17.87
N GLY A 199 6.01 -2.65 17.57
CA GLY A 199 6.25 -4.08 17.84
C GLY A 199 7.40 -4.66 17.03
N GLY A 200 7.76 -4.05 15.89
CA GLY A 200 8.84 -4.53 15.03
C GLY A 200 8.55 -5.88 14.38
N THR A 201 7.27 -6.19 14.11
CA THR A 201 6.84 -7.52 13.67
C THR A 201 5.82 -7.44 12.53
N ILE A 202 5.61 -8.59 11.87
CA ILE A 202 4.39 -8.86 11.10
C ILE A 202 3.68 -10.06 11.72
N SER A 203 2.40 -9.92 12.01
CA SER A 203 1.52 -11.02 12.40
C SER A 203 0.87 -11.63 11.16
N VAL A 204 0.99 -12.95 10.99
CA VAL A 204 0.30 -13.72 9.95
C VAL A 204 -0.92 -14.39 10.58
N ILE A 205 -2.10 -13.99 10.15
CA ILE A 205 -3.40 -14.38 10.73
C ILE A 205 -4.12 -15.31 9.75
N ASP A 206 -4.80 -16.32 10.28
CA ASP A 206 -5.72 -17.19 9.55
C ASP A 206 -7.11 -16.56 9.46
N PRO A 207 -7.60 -16.14 8.28
CA PRO A 207 -8.93 -15.54 8.15
C PRO A 207 -10.09 -16.50 8.45
N ALA A 208 -9.86 -17.80 8.45
CA ALA A 208 -10.92 -18.76 8.82
C ALA A 208 -11.17 -18.84 10.34
N THR A 209 -10.16 -18.50 11.14
CA THR A 209 -10.22 -18.63 12.62
C THR A 209 -9.88 -17.33 13.35
N TRP A 210 -9.35 -16.34 12.66
CA TRP A 210 -8.81 -15.07 13.19
C TRP A 210 -7.74 -15.28 14.25
N GLN A 211 -6.95 -16.38 14.13
CA GLN A 211 -5.84 -16.67 15.02
C GLN A 211 -4.51 -16.33 14.34
N ILE A 212 -3.56 -15.81 15.10
CA ILE A 212 -2.19 -15.62 14.63
C ILE A 212 -1.53 -17.00 14.48
N LYS A 213 -1.12 -17.33 13.25
CA LYS A 213 -0.39 -18.57 12.93
C LYS A 213 1.10 -18.40 13.16
N GLU A 214 1.63 -17.23 12.83
CA GLU A 214 3.07 -16.96 12.83
C GLU A 214 3.34 -15.48 13.04
N LYS A 215 4.51 -15.16 13.59
CA LYS A 215 5.06 -13.81 13.68
C LYS A 215 6.40 -13.74 13.00
N ILE A 216 6.58 -12.78 12.13
CA ILE A 216 7.83 -12.51 11.42
C ILE A 216 8.54 -11.38 12.15
N LEU A 217 9.79 -11.64 12.55
CA LEU A 217 10.68 -10.71 13.22
C LEU A 217 11.74 -10.21 12.24
N PHE A 218 12.23 -9.01 12.44
CA PHE A 218 13.27 -8.41 11.62
C PHE A 218 14.55 -8.25 12.42
N GLU A 219 15.66 -8.69 11.83
CA GLU A 219 17.01 -8.51 12.36
C GLU A 219 17.91 -7.89 11.30
N VAL A 220 18.25 -6.62 11.48
CA VAL A 220 19.13 -5.89 10.56
C VAL A 220 20.48 -5.69 11.22
N PRO A 221 21.58 -6.28 10.69
CA PRO A 221 22.90 -6.14 11.29
C PRO A 221 23.30 -4.68 11.48
N GLY A 222 23.68 -4.31 12.71
CA GLY A 222 24.12 -2.96 13.08
C GLY A 222 23.01 -1.93 13.26
N VAL A 223 21.73 -2.34 13.17
CA VAL A 223 20.57 -1.49 13.44
C VAL A 223 19.93 -1.92 14.77
N ARG A 224 19.61 -0.94 15.60
CA ARG A 224 18.92 -1.23 16.86
C ARG A 224 17.47 -1.65 16.62
N PRO A 225 16.90 -2.59 17.39
CA PRO A 225 15.52 -3.06 17.19
C PRO A 225 14.48 -1.93 17.11
N GLU A 226 14.62 -0.87 17.92
CA GLU A 226 13.68 0.26 17.98
C GLU A 226 13.68 1.11 16.68
N GLN A 227 14.67 0.92 15.83
CA GLN A 227 14.75 1.58 14.52
C GLN A 227 14.18 0.71 13.39
N ILE A 228 13.78 -0.51 13.69
CA ILE A 228 13.19 -1.44 12.72
C ILE A 228 11.69 -1.39 12.90
N GLN A 229 11.05 -0.55 12.12
CA GLN A 229 9.64 -0.21 12.26
C GLN A 229 8.91 -0.54 10.96
N PRO A 230 8.33 -1.76 10.81
CA PRO A 230 7.56 -2.12 9.63
C PRO A 230 6.28 -1.27 9.54
N VAL A 231 6.06 -0.65 8.40
CA VAL A 231 4.92 0.24 8.15
C VAL A 231 4.06 -0.32 7.02
N GLY A 232 4.27 0.16 5.80
CA GLY A 232 3.63 -0.37 4.62
C GLY A 232 4.08 -1.78 4.28
N MET A 233 3.32 -2.49 3.48
CA MET A 233 3.72 -3.78 2.92
C MET A 233 2.91 -4.11 1.68
N ASP A 234 3.53 -4.82 0.73
CA ASP A 234 2.84 -5.24 -0.48
C ASP A 234 3.36 -6.58 -0.98
N PHE A 235 2.45 -7.41 -1.50
CA PHE A 235 2.78 -8.70 -2.11
C PHE A 235 3.25 -8.50 -3.55
N SER A 236 4.29 -9.23 -3.97
CA SER A 236 4.58 -9.39 -5.39
C SER A 236 3.39 -10.01 -6.12
N HIS A 237 3.22 -9.71 -7.41
CA HIS A 237 2.07 -10.18 -8.17
C HIS A 237 1.95 -11.71 -8.24
N ASP A 238 3.06 -12.44 -8.13
CA ASP A 238 3.05 -13.90 -8.06
C ASP A 238 2.85 -14.44 -6.64
N GLY A 239 2.69 -13.55 -5.66
CA GLY A 239 2.47 -13.85 -4.25
C GLY A 239 3.67 -14.46 -3.51
N LYS A 240 4.85 -14.55 -4.15
CA LYS A 240 6.00 -15.23 -3.55
C LYS A 240 6.85 -14.37 -2.63
N LEU A 241 6.80 -13.07 -2.82
CA LEU A 241 7.54 -12.10 -2.03
C LEU A 241 6.60 -11.10 -1.37
N MET A 242 6.99 -10.64 -0.18
CA MET A 242 6.42 -9.48 0.49
C MET A 242 7.51 -8.44 0.67
N PHE A 243 7.25 -7.21 0.24
CA PHE A 243 8.15 -6.08 0.45
C PHE A 243 7.62 -5.23 1.60
N VAL A 244 8.48 -4.90 2.55
CA VAL A 244 8.10 -4.21 3.80
C VAL A 244 9.05 -3.06 4.08
N PRO A 245 8.64 -1.80 3.91
CA PRO A 245 9.36 -0.64 4.40
C PRO A 245 9.54 -0.69 5.92
N LEU A 246 10.77 -0.46 6.39
CA LEU A 246 11.15 -0.58 7.81
C LEU A 246 11.48 0.77 8.47
N GLY A 247 10.79 1.83 8.07
CA GLY A 247 10.85 3.16 8.69
C GLY A 247 12.28 3.67 8.99
N PRO A 248 12.62 3.97 10.27
CA PRO A 248 13.91 4.58 10.63
C PRO A 248 15.15 3.77 10.26
N SER A 249 15.01 2.46 9.96
CA SER A 249 16.13 1.65 9.48
C SER A 249 16.56 1.98 8.05
N ASN A 250 15.74 2.78 7.32
CA ASN A 250 15.98 3.20 5.93
C ASN A 250 16.12 2.01 4.96
N ARG A 251 15.32 0.97 5.16
CA ARG A 251 15.35 -0.27 4.37
C ARG A 251 13.96 -0.74 4.00
N VAL A 252 13.93 -1.53 2.93
CA VAL A 252 12.81 -2.40 2.60
C VAL A 252 13.26 -3.83 2.85
N ALA A 253 12.55 -4.57 3.70
CA ALA A 253 12.75 -5.99 3.86
C ALA A 253 12.06 -6.75 2.74
N VAL A 254 12.66 -7.84 2.28
CA VAL A 254 12.06 -8.80 1.35
C VAL A 254 11.85 -10.11 2.08
N ILE A 255 10.61 -10.56 2.13
CA ILE A 255 10.20 -11.80 2.80
C ILE A 255 9.79 -12.82 1.74
N ASP A 256 10.29 -14.03 1.83
CA ASP A 256 9.75 -15.19 1.11
C ASP A 256 8.45 -15.63 1.79
N THR A 257 7.34 -15.53 1.07
CA THR A 257 6.00 -15.75 1.66
C THR A 257 5.73 -17.19 2.03
N ALA A 258 6.38 -18.16 1.38
CA ALA A 258 6.18 -19.57 1.68
C ALA A 258 6.88 -19.99 2.98
N SER A 259 8.12 -19.54 3.17
CA SER A 259 8.91 -19.85 4.36
C SER A 259 8.73 -18.84 5.50
N LYS A 260 8.06 -17.71 5.27
CA LYS A 260 7.90 -16.59 6.22
C LYS A 260 9.23 -15.99 6.70
N LYS A 261 10.30 -16.14 5.90
CA LYS A 261 11.64 -15.67 6.28
C LYS A 261 12.02 -14.42 5.53
N VAL A 262 12.66 -13.49 6.23
CA VAL A 262 13.31 -12.35 5.59
C VAL A 262 14.54 -12.89 4.82
N ILE A 263 14.57 -12.62 3.52
CA ILE A 263 15.65 -13.09 2.62
C ILE A 263 16.59 -11.97 2.20
N ASN A 264 16.18 -10.70 2.32
CA ASN A 264 17.03 -9.56 1.98
C ASN A 264 16.57 -8.28 2.69
N TYR A 265 17.50 -7.31 2.80
CA TYR A 265 17.25 -5.94 3.23
C TYR A 265 17.84 -4.98 2.21
N ILE A 266 17.02 -4.14 1.59
CA ILE A 266 17.40 -3.21 0.53
C ILE A 266 17.50 -1.81 1.14
N LEU A 267 18.67 -1.17 1.07
CA LEU A 267 18.84 0.21 1.50
C LEU A 267 18.14 1.16 0.52
N VAL A 268 17.33 2.08 1.06
CA VAL A 268 16.56 3.08 0.32
C VAL A 268 16.78 4.47 0.92
N GLY A 269 15.93 5.44 0.58
CA GLY A 269 15.95 6.75 1.23
C GLY A 269 15.57 6.70 2.72
N GLN A 270 15.57 7.86 3.37
CA GLN A 270 15.31 7.92 4.81
C GLN A 270 13.81 7.90 5.12
N ARG A 271 13.45 7.09 6.10
CA ARG A 271 12.08 6.89 6.59
C ARG A 271 11.14 6.43 5.47
N PRO A 272 11.35 5.24 4.86
CA PRO A 272 10.38 4.66 3.95
C PRO A 272 9.05 4.37 4.66
N TRP A 273 7.93 4.72 3.99
CA TRP A 273 6.58 4.57 4.49
C TRP A 273 5.82 3.48 3.73
N HIS A 274 5.24 3.82 2.60
CA HIS A 274 4.46 2.92 1.77
C HIS A 274 5.11 2.74 0.40
N GLY A 275 4.78 1.65 -0.25
CA GLY A 275 5.24 1.38 -1.61
C GLY A 275 4.32 0.40 -2.31
N GLU A 276 4.44 0.33 -3.63
CA GLU A 276 3.61 -0.49 -4.48
C GLU A 276 4.41 -1.09 -5.63
N PHE A 277 4.01 -2.29 -6.08
CA PHE A 277 4.60 -2.93 -7.26
C PHE A 277 4.07 -2.29 -8.54
N GLY A 278 4.94 -2.02 -9.51
CA GLY A 278 4.55 -1.66 -10.86
C GLY A 278 3.71 -2.76 -11.53
N PRO A 279 2.85 -2.44 -12.52
CA PRO A 279 1.89 -3.38 -13.09
C PRO A 279 2.51 -4.63 -13.72
N ASP A 280 3.76 -4.56 -14.16
CA ASP A 280 4.51 -5.69 -14.71
C ASP A 280 5.24 -6.53 -13.63
N GLY A 281 5.16 -6.14 -12.36
CA GLY A 281 5.80 -6.79 -11.22
C GLY A 281 7.33 -6.71 -11.19
N LYS A 282 7.95 -5.95 -12.10
CA LYS A 282 9.43 -5.88 -12.20
C LYS A 282 10.05 -4.84 -11.28
N LYS A 283 9.29 -3.82 -10.94
CA LYS A 283 9.74 -2.72 -10.07
C LYS A 283 8.82 -2.59 -8.87
N TYR A 284 9.42 -2.20 -7.75
CA TYR A 284 8.73 -1.76 -6.55
C TYR A 284 9.12 -0.31 -6.27
N TYR A 285 8.15 0.51 -5.95
CA TYR A 285 8.33 1.94 -5.73
C TYR A 285 8.01 2.26 -4.28
N VAL A 286 8.91 2.92 -3.56
CA VAL A 286 8.74 3.23 -2.14
C VAL A 286 8.98 4.69 -1.84
N ALA A 287 8.04 5.33 -1.13
CA ALA A 287 8.11 6.72 -0.69
C ALA A 287 8.99 6.86 0.56
N ASN A 288 9.97 7.77 0.52
CA ASN A 288 10.92 8.02 1.61
C ASN A 288 10.67 9.41 2.22
N GLY A 289 9.99 9.44 3.37
CA GLY A 289 9.47 10.67 3.96
C GLY A 289 10.51 11.72 4.31
N LEU A 290 11.71 11.34 4.74
CA LEU A 290 12.72 12.31 5.19
C LEU A 290 13.70 12.73 4.10
N THR A 291 13.91 11.93 3.05
CA THR A 291 14.73 12.32 1.89
C THR A 291 13.94 12.97 0.77
N ASN A 292 12.59 12.99 0.88
CA ASN A 292 11.68 13.60 -0.10
C ASN A 292 11.86 13.02 -1.50
N ASP A 293 11.94 11.70 -1.58
CA ASP A 293 12.12 10.98 -2.83
C ASP A 293 11.32 9.67 -2.87
N LEU A 294 11.18 9.14 -4.08
CA LEU A 294 10.65 7.81 -4.37
C LEU A 294 11.81 6.93 -4.81
N THR A 295 12.12 5.86 -4.07
CA THR A 295 13.13 4.88 -4.51
C THR A 295 12.49 3.84 -5.42
N VAL A 296 13.16 3.55 -6.55
CA VAL A 296 12.81 2.47 -7.48
C VAL A 296 13.68 1.27 -7.18
N ILE A 297 13.05 0.13 -6.90
CA ILE A 297 13.72 -1.15 -6.61
C ILE A 297 13.45 -2.11 -7.76
N ASP A 298 14.51 -2.74 -8.28
CA ASP A 298 14.39 -3.87 -9.21
C ASP A 298 14.07 -5.14 -8.41
N VAL A 299 12.94 -5.76 -8.72
CA VAL A 299 12.42 -6.91 -7.97
C VAL A 299 13.25 -8.15 -8.17
N ALA A 300 13.74 -8.39 -9.39
CA ALA A 300 14.51 -9.60 -9.71
C ALA A 300 15.89 -9.60 -9.04
N THR A 301 16.55 -8.44 -9.00
CA THR A 301 17.87 -8.30 -8.38
C THR A 301 17.79 -7.88 -6.91
N GLN A 302 16.62 -7.45 -6.45
CA GLN A 302 16.36 -6.90 -5.11
C GLN A 302 17.34 -5.78 -4.75
N LYS A 303 17.50 -4.81 -5.67
CA LYS A 303 18.40 -3.67 -5.49
C LYS A 303 17.68 -2.36 -5.82
N ALA A 304 17.97 -1.33 -5.03
CA ALA A 304 17.61 0.03 -5.37
C ALA A 304 18.40 0.48 -6.61
N GLU A 305 17.72 1.01 -7.61
CA GLU A 305 18.33 1.46 -8.86
C GLU A 305 18.46 2.98 -8.93
N ARG A 306 17.41 3.67 -8.44
CA ARG A 306 17.30 5.13 -8.58
C ARG A 306 16.39 5.70 -7.52
N SER A 307 16.61 6.96 -7.14
CA SER A 307 15.66 7.80 -6.41
C SER A 307 15.19 8.95 -7.31
N VAL A 308 13.89 9.24 -7.23
CA VAL A 308 13.22 10.32 -7.96
C VAL A 308 12.75 11.36 -6.95
N PRO A 309 13.21 12.62 -7.02
CA PRO A 309 12.71 13.67 -6.13
C PRO A 309 11.20 13.88 -6.30
N VAL A 310 10.51 14.04 -5.17
CA VAL A 310 9.08 14.34 -5.10
C VAL A 310 8.82 15.53 -4.16
N GLY A 311 7.60 15.74 -3.72
CA GLY A 311 7.31 16.76 -2.71
C GLY A 311 7.81 16.37 -1.31
N ARG A 312 7.59 17.26 -0.32
CA ARG A 312 8.07 17.07 1.05
C ARG A 312 7.21 16.08 1.84
N LEU A 313 7.88 15.21 2.60
CA LEU A 313 7.30 14.13 3.38
C LEU A 313 6.37 13.24 2.53
N PRO A 314 6.91 12.59 1.48
CA PRO A 314 6.12 11.63 0.71
C PRO A 314 5.71 10.45 1.60
N TRP A 315 4.45 9.98 1.43
CA TRP A 315 3.86 8.98 2.32
C TRP A 315 3.26 7.80 1.55
N GLY A 316 2.20 7.99 0.78
CA GLY A 316 1.50 6.96 0.02
C GLY A 316 1.97 6.88 -1.43
N VAL A 317 1.85 5.69 -2.00
CA VAL A 317 2.12 5.41 -3.43
C VAL A 317 0.91 4.69 -4.01
N ALA A 318 0.46 5.09 -5.21
CA ALA A 318 -0.53 4.36 -6.00
C ALA A 318 -0.09 4.33 -7.46
N ILE A 319 -0.31 3.20 -8.16
CA ILE A 319 0.20 3.02 -9.51
C ILE A 319 -0.93 2.63 -10.47
N MET A 320 -1.19 3.50 -11.43
CA MET A 320 -2.15 3.28 -12.51
C MET A 320 -1.45 2.59 -13.68
N PRO A 321 -1.93 1.43 -14.15
CA PRO A 321 -1.39 0.68 -15.28
C PRO A 321 -1.39 1.40 -16.62
#